data_b5c33be23d2da009f007a5fb8668fecf
#
_entry.id   b5c33be23d2da009f007a5fb8668fecf
#
_cell.length_a   1.000
_cell.length_b   1.000
_cell.length_c   1.000
_cell.angle_alpha   90.00
_cell.angle_beta   90.00
_cell.angle_gamma   90.00
#
_symmetry.space_group_name_H-M   'P 1'
#
loop_
_entity.id
_entity.type
_entity.pdbx_description
1 polymer ?
#
loop_
_entity_poly.entity_id
_entity_poly.type
_entity_poly.pdbx_seq_one_letter_code
_entity_poly.pdbx_strand_id
1 'polypeptide(L)'
;MLWSAIPLLLATFFSASAALQLYRIISRSYRSRKLSKQWNCEPVTSYPSGLFGHKAVWRLKTAAQEGQVGSTLHEGHLQYGNTLKLNLVGHDVVVTCEPENIQALLASQFSSFGLSKWRYPQYRPLLGGGIFTSDGSAWEHSRRLLRPQFTKNQIPSIEWFDSHSKNLMQELPPDGHIFDIQPLAFRLALDSATGYLFGKSISSLVKPNSNQTGIAETSDRRNEGFAAAFDYAQDILFKRTLALSYYWLIDSSEFRKSTRVVHKFVEYYVDKAIEYRSKINSPGDSLEQKGGEYCFLHALAAETQDRDFLRDQLVNVLLASRDDVASVLTSIFYLLGRDSVAWRKLKKEVTDAVDNHASNITLKEIQSLPYLRGVLYEALRLFPPVPVNARVAHHDTTIPVGGGPDGRSPVFISKGQMVAYSVWCLHRRPDIWGADAERFRPERWEEYNPPAWDFVPFNGGPRACLGQQFAIILISQQVFRLVQHLDSVESAQPGPDMGLNPPLRQTLTMCHENGVQLRIKRSKG
;
A
#
# COMPACT_ATOMS: atom_id res chain seq x y z
N MET A 1 -32.25 21.21 48.35
CA MET A 1 -31.87 22.35 47.50
C MET A 1 -30.72 22.02 46.51
N LEU A 2 -29.71 21.25 46.86
CA LEU A 2 -28.60 20.94 45.92
C LEU A 2 -29.04 20.08 44.70
N TRP A 3 -29.96 19.12 44.87
CA TRP A 3 -30.42 18.23 43.79
C TRP A 3 -31.30 18.91 42.73
N SER A 4 -31.98 20.01 43.06
CA SER A 4 -32.81 20.78 42.11
C SER A 4 -31.99 21.74 41.21
N ALA A 5 -30.75 22.05 41.58
CA ALA A 5 -29.87 22.92 40.80
C ALA A 5 -29.07 22.16 39.69
N ILE A 6 -28.90 20.85 39.84
CA ILE A 6 -28.12 20.03 38.90
C ILE A 6 -28.69 20.04 37.46
N PRO A 7 -30.03 19.86 37.25
CA PRO A 7 -30.59 19.91 35.89
C PRO A 7 -30.41 21.27 35.22
N LEU A 8 -30.52 22.36 36.01
CA LEU A 8 -30.37 23.73 35.50
C LEU A 8 -28.91 24.00 35.09
N LEU A 9 -27.95 23.56 35.90
CA LEU A 9 -26.51 23.66 35.58
C LEU A 9 -26.13 22.81 34.35
N LEU A 10 -26.66 21.61 34.20
CA LEU A 10 -26.46 20.79 33.01
C LEU A 10 -27.08 21.46 31.77
N ALA A 11 -28.32 21.98 31.87
CA ALA A 11 -28.97 22.66 30.77
C ALA A 11 -28.21 23.93 30.34
N THR A 12 -27.71 24.71 31.28
CA THR A 12 -26.86 25.90 30.97
C THR A 12 -25.53 25.50 30.36
N PHE A 13 -24.91 24.46 30.88
CA PHE A 13 -23.64 23.91 30.28
C PHE A 13 -23.85 23.41 28.85
N PHE A 14 -24.91 22.64 28.58
CA PHE A 14 -25.22 22.18 27.24
C PHE A 14 -25.58 23.32 26.29
N SER A 15 -26.36 24.31 26.76
CA SER A 15 -26.72 25.48 25.96
C SER A 15 -25.50 26.35 25.64
N ALA A 16 -24.63 26.58 26.60
CA ALA A 16 -23.39 27.35 26.41
C ALA A 16 -22.43 26.58 25.46
N SER A 17 -22.32 25.25 25.61
CA SER A 17 -21.53 24.40 24.73
C SER A 17 -22.05 24.44 23.29
N ALA A 18 -23.37 24.32 23.09
CA ALA A 18 -24.01 24.40 21.78
C ALA A 18 -23.83 25.80 21.15
N ALA A 19 -24.00 26.87 21.90
CA ALA A 19 -23.77 28.25 21.45
C ALA A 19 -22.30 28.46 21.02
N LEU A 20 -21.36 27.97 21.80
CA LEU A 20 -19.93 28.02 21.48
C LEU A 20 -19.59 27.22 20.20
N GLN A 21 -20.18 26.04 20.04
CA GLN A 21 -20.02 25.25 18.83
C GLN A 21 -20.60 25.94 17.59
N LEU A 22 -21.81 26.50 17.73
CA LEU A 22 -22.45 27.26 16.66
C LEU A 22 -21.61 28.49 16.28
N TYR A 23 -21.13 29.24 17.25
CA TYR A 23 -20.22 30.37 17.02
C TYR A 23 -18.96 29.94 16.27
N ARG A 24 -18.35 28.83 16.68
CA ARG A 24 -17.16 28.27 15.98
C ARG A 24 -17.48 27.89 14.53
N ILE A 25 -18.63 27.29 14.28
CA ILE A 25 -19.06 26.90 12.91
C ILE A 25 -19.28 28.17 12.06
N ILE A 26 -20.00 29.16 12.57
CA ILE A 26 -20.26 30.41 11.86
C ILE A 26 -18.97 31.18 11.59
N SER A 27 -18.11 31.32 12.60
CA SER A 27 -16.82 32.00 12.49
C SER A 27 -15.91 31.34 11.48
N ARG A 28 -15.84 29.99 11.50
CA ARG A 28 -15.08 29.21 10.49
C ARG A 28 -15.65 29.42 9.09
N SER A 29 -16.97 29.36 8.93
CA SER A 29 -17.62 29.53 7.62
C SER A 29 -17.37 30.94 7.07
N TYR A 30 -17.48 31.95 7.91
CA TYR A 30 -17.18 33.34 7.52
C TYR A 30 -15.70 33.49 7.09
N ARG A 31 -14.78 32.99 7.91
CA ARG A 31 -13.35 33.01 7.61
C ARG A 31 -13.03 32.27 6.30
N SER A 32 -13.58 31.08 6.11
CA SER A 32 -13.40 30.30 4.89
C SER A 32 -13.89 31.05 3.66
N ARG A 33 -15.08 31.66 3.72
CA ARG A 33 -15.62 32.47 2.61
C ARG A 33 -14.74 33.68 2.30
N LYS A 34 -14.24 34.36 3.33
CA LYS A 34 -13.36 35.54 3.18
C LYS A 34 -12.04 35.14 2.50
N LEU A 35 -11.37 34.09 3.00
CA LEU A 35 -10.10 33.61 2.47
C LEU A 35 -10.27 33.00 1.06
N SER A 36 -11.34 32.25 0.82
CA SER A 36 -11.67 31.70 -0.49
C SER A 36 -11.75 32.80 -1.55
N LYS A 37 -12.44 33.91 -1.25
CA LYS A 37 -12.50 35.07 -2.15
C LYS A 37 -11.16 35.74 -2.33
N GLN A 38 -10.40 35.92 -1.24
CA GLN A 38 -9.07 36.56 -1.26
C GLN A 38 -8.07 35.76 -2.11
N TRP A 39 -8.17 34.45 -2.12
CA TRP A 39 -7.28 33.55 -2.86
C TRP A 39 -7.86 33.11 -4.21
N ASN A 40 -8.92 33.76 -4.70
CA ASN A 40 -9.60 33.45 -5.97
C ASN A 40 -9.99 31.97 -6.10
N CYS A 41 -10.40 31.37 -4.96
CA CYS A 41 -10.87 29.99 -4.93
C CYS A 41 -12.34 29.90 -5.29
N GLU A 42 -12.69 28.87 -6.06
CA GLU A 42 -14.06 28.55 -6.37
C GLU A 42 -14.53 27.23 -5.72
N PRO A 43 -15.85 27.04 -5.54
CA PRO A 43 -16.38 25.85 -4.92
C PRO A 43 -16.14 24.61 -5.80
N VAL A 44 -15.89 23.49 -5.15
CA VAL A 44 -15.78 22.17 -5.78
C VAL A 44 -17.16 21.59 -6.01
N THR A 45 -17.33 20.85 -7.10
CA THR A 45 -18.53 20.06 -7.38
C THR A 45 -18.83 19.12 -6.21
N SER A 46 -20.06 19.17 -5.69
CA SER A 46 -20.47 18.33 -4.57
C SER A 46 -21.09 17.04 -5.08
N TYR A 47 -20.55 15.91 -4.60
CA TYR A 47 -21.17 14.61 -4.81
C TYR A 47 -22.48 14.50 -4.02
N PRO A 48 -23.56 13.89 -4.58
CA PRO A 48 -24.85 13.75 -3.89
C PRO A 48 -24.76 12.82 -2.67
N SER A 49 -24.24 13.34 -1.57
CA SER A 49 -23.95 12.54 -0.35
C SER A 49 -25.19 12.31 0.53
N GLY A 50 -26.29 13.05 0.31
CA GLY A 50 -27.47 13.04 1.16
C GLY A 50 -27.25 13.75 2.50
N LEU A 51 -28.29 13.79 3.36
CA LEU A 51 -28.20 14.44 4.67
C LEU A 51 -27.12 13.73 5.52
N PHE A 52 -26.22 14.53 6.10
CA PHE A 52 -25.05 14.03 6.86
C PHE A 52 -24.20 12.98 6.13
N GLY A 53 -24.29 12.85 4.82
CA GLY A 53 -23.46 11.95 4.03
C GLY A 53 -23.94 10.49 3.99
N HIS A 54 -25.14 10.17 4.46
CA HIS A 54 -25.62 8.79 4.57
C HIS A 54 -25.62 8.03 3.23
N LYS A 55 -25.98 8.69 2.12
CA LYS A 55 -25.97 8.08 0.79
C LYS A 55 -24.57 7.73 0.31
N ALA A 56 -23.60 8.62 0.51
CA ALA A 56 -22.21 8.38 0.16
C ALA A 56 -21.62 7.25 1.00
N VAL A 57 -21.87 7.23 2.31
CA VAL A 57 -21.42 6.15 3.20
C VAL A 57 -22.03 4.81 2.81
N TRP A 58 -23.34 4.77 2.53
CA TRP A 58 -24.03 3.55 2.11
C TRP A 58 -23.44 3.03 0.79
N ARG A 59 -23.26 3.90 -0.21
CA ARG A 59 -22.68 3.52 -1.51
C ARG A 59 -21.26 2.99 -1.38
N LEU A 60 -20.40 3.65 -0.59
CA LEU A 60 -19.03 3.18 -0.34
C LEU A 60 -19.00 1.85 0.44
N LYS A 61 -19.92 1.66 1.40
CA LYS A 61 -20.06 0.39 2.12
C LYS A 61 -20.47 -0.74 1.16
N THR A 62 -21.48 -0.52 0.33
CA THR A 62 -21.92 -1.50 -0.67
C THR A 62 -20.79 -1.82 -1.64
N ALA A 63 -20.13 -0.79 -2.18
CA ALA A 63 -18.98 -0.96 -3.06
C ALA A 63 -17.83 -1.75 -2.40
N ALA A 64 -17.59 -1.53 -1.10
CA ALA A 64 -16.59 -2.29 -0.36
C ALA A 64 -16.99 -3.76 -0.17
N GLN A 65 -18.29 -4.03 0.04
CA GLN A 65 -18.81 -5.39 0.15
C GLN A 65 -18.78 -6.14 -1.19
N GLU A 66 -18.94 -5.43 -2.29
CA GLU A 66 -18.90 -5.96 -3.66
C GLU A 66 -17.48 -5.97 -4.27
N GLY A 67 -16.48 -5.45 -3.54
CA GLY A 67 -15.12 -5.32 -4.04
C GLY A 67 -14.96 -4.27 -5.15
N GLN A 68 -15.86 -3.27 -5.22
CA GLN A 68 -15.97 -2.31 -6.33
C GLN A 68 -15.70 -0.85 -5.91
N VAL A 69 -14.91 -0.64 -4.85
CA VAL A 69 -14.60 0.73 -4.36
C VAL A 69 -13.91 1.58 -5.43
N GLY A 70 -12.91 1.00 -6.13
CA GLY A 70 -12.17 1.70 -7.17
C GLY A 70 -13.08 2.14 -8.33
N SER A 71 -13.89 1.21 -8.86
CA SER A 71 -14.83 1.47 -9.95
C SER A 71 -15.90 2.49 -9.55
N THR A 72 -16.44 2.38 -8.34
CA THR A 72 -17.42 3.35 -7.81
C THR A 72 -16.84 4.77 -7.70
N LEU A 73 -15.59 4.90 -7.27
CA LEU A 73 -14.92 6.21 -7.25
C LEU A 73 -14.66 6.72 -8.67
N HIS A 74 -14.26 5.85 -9.57
CA HIS A 74 -14.01 6.21 -10.97
C HIS A 74 -15.28 6.70 -11.68
N GLU A 75 -16.40 6.00 -11.54
CA GLU A 75 -17.72 6.47 -12.00
C GLU A 75 -18.08 7.85 -11.44
N GLY A 76 -17.82 8.07 -10.15
CA GLY A 76 -18.02 9.36 -9.51
C GLY A 76 -17.20 10.47 -10.17
N HIS A 77 -15.93 10.20 -10.48
CA HIS A 77 -15.07 11.17 -11.17
C HIS A 77 -15.51 11.41 -12.63
N LEU A 78 -15.90 10.38 -13.36
CA LEU A 78 -16.43 10.54 -14.74
C LEU A 78 -17.70 11.39 -14.77
N GLN A 79 -18.55 11.29 -13.76
CA GLN A 79 -19.83 11.99 -13.71
C GLN A 79 -19.72 13.42 -13.15
N TYR A 80 -18.88 13.65 -12.14
CA TYR A 80 -18.84 14.90 -11.36
C TYR A 80 -17.54 15.69 -11.50
N GLY A 81 -16.57 15.17 -12.26
CA GLY A 81 -15.26 15.79 -12.48
C GLY A 81 -14.14 15.22 -11.63
N ASN A 82 -12.91 15.58 -11.98
CA ASN A 82 -11.69 15.00 -11.41
C ASN A 82 -11.39 15.44 -9.98
N THR A 83 -12.06 16.49 -9.50
CA THR A 83 -12.02 16.92 -8.09
C THR A 83 -13.45 17.12 -7.61
N LEU A 84 -13.83 16.45 -6.54
CA LEU A 84 -15.17 16.47 -6.01
C LEU A 84 -15.17 16.51 -4.47
N LYS A 85 -16.26 17.01 -3.89
CA LYS A 85 -16.45 17.03 -2.45
C LYS A 85 -17.48 15.98 -2.04
N LEU A 86 -17.06 15.09 -1.14
CA LEU A 86 -17.90 14.10 -0.48
C LEU A 86 -18.20 14.55 0.95
N ASN A 87 -19.43 14.39 1.42
CA ASN A 87 -19.73 14.43 2.83
C ASN A 87 -19.77 12.99 3.38
N LEU A 88 -18.92 12.70 4.35
CA LEU A 88 -18.85 11.40 5.02
C LEU A 88 -19.09 11.60 6.52
N VAL A 89 -20.29 11.23 6.99
CA VAL A 89 -20.69 11.34 8.41
C VAL A 89 -20.45 12.75 8.97
N GLY A 90 -20.85 13.78 8.20
CA GLY A 90 -20.67 15.19 8.58
C GLY A 90 -19.27 15.76 8.33
N HIS A 91 -18.34 14.98 7.81
CA HIS A 91 -17.01 15.44 7.40
C HIS A 91 -16.95 15.70 5.90
N ASP A 92 -16.64 16.92 5.50
CA ASP A 92 -16.38 17.27 4.11
C ASP A 92 -14.97 16.83 3.70
N VAL A 93 -14.90 15.83 2.83
CA VAL A 93 -13.66 15.32 2.23
C VAL A 93 -13.60 15.76 0.78
N VAL A 94 -12.48 16.35 0.37
CA VAL A 94 -12.20 16.58 -1.06
C VAL A 94 -11.50 15.35 -1.61
N VAL A 95 -11.97 14.84 -2.74
CA VAL A 95 -11.34 13.71 -3.45
C VAL A 95 -10.91 14.20 -4.82
N THR A 96 -9.67 13.92 -5.20
CA THR A 96 -9.09 14.39 -6.46
C THR A 96 -8.32 13.29 -7.17
N CYS A 97 -8.30 13.33 -8.49
CA CYS A 97 -7.38 12.59 -9.35
C CYS A 97 -6.67 13.52 -10.34
N GLU A 98 -6.56 14.81 -10.01
CA GLU A 98 -5.79 15.78 -10.78
C GLU A 98 -4.30 15.69 -10.44
N PRO A 99 -3.41 15.53 -11.44
CA PRO A 99 -1.95 15.48 -11.25
C PRO A 99 -1.41 16.67 -10.47
N GLU A 100 -1.88 17.89 -10.78
CA GLU A 100 -1.46 19.13 -10.15
C GLU A 100 -1.81 19.15 -8.67
N ASN A 101 -2.99 18.67 -8.30
CA ASN A 101 -3.41 18.58 -6.90
C ASN A 101 -2.60 17.52 -6.16
N ILE A 102 -2.34 16.37 -6.79
CA ILE A 102 -1.50 15.31 -6.21
C ILE A 102 -0.08 15.82 -6.01
N GLN A 103 0.47 16.54 -6.97
CA GLN A 103 1.78 17.20 -6.85
C GLN A 103 1.79 18.22 -5.70
N ALA A 104 0.73 19.03 -5.57
CA ALA A 104 0.61 19.98 -4.47
C ALA A 104 0.62 19.27 -3.10
N LEU A 105 -0.20 18.24 -2.94
CA LEU A 105 -0.30 17.48 -1.68
C LEU A 105 0.99 16.77 -1.29
N LEU A 106 1.74 16.27 -2.28
CA LEU A 106 2.87 15.37 -2.05
C LEU A 106 4.24 16.06 -2.14
N ALA A 107 4.34 17.19 -2.85
CA ALA A 107 5.59 17.86 -3.12
C ALA A 107 5.53 19.37 -2.89
N SER A 108 4.90 20.16 -3.77
CA SER A 108 5.05 21.63 -3.78
C SER A 108 4.45 22.31 -2.54
N GLN A 109 3.42 21.72 -1.93
CA GLN A 109 2.81 22.20 -0.67
C GLN A 109 2.92 21.16 0.45
N PHE A 110 3.95 20.31 0.42
CA PHE A 110 4.14 19.23 1.38
C PHE A 110 4.06 19.67 2.84
N SER A 111 4.60 20.85 3.19
CA SER A 111 4.57 21.41 4.54
C SER A 111 3.17 21.83 5.01
N SER A 112 2.25 22.08 4.07
CA SER A 112 0.85 22.44 4.38
C SER A 112 -0.04 21.24 4.68
N PHE A 113 0.41 20.04 4.31
CA PHE A 113 -0.36 18.81 4.40
C PHE A 113 0.40 17.69 5.12
N GLY A 114 -0.30 16.87 5.89
CA GLY A 114 0.30 15.74 6.58
C GLY A 114 -0.67 14.60 6.81
N LEU A 115 -0.22 13.59 7.56
CA LEU A 115 -1.06 12.46 7.98
C LEU A 115 -1.90 12.82 9.20
N SER A 116 -1.42 13.81 9.95
CA SER A 116 -1.98 14.47 11.12
C SER A 116 -2.37 13.57 12.29
N LYS A 117 -2.84 14.24 13.32
CA LYS A 117 -3.47 13.66 14.53
C LYS A 117 -4.64 12.70 14.22
N TRP A 118 -5.07 12.61 12.97
CA TRP A 118 -6.15 11.73 12.54
C TRP A 118 -5.68 10.30 12.31
N ARG A 119 -4.56 10.06 11.59
CA ARG A 119 -4.07 8.71 11.26
C ARG A 119 -3.44 8.00 12.45
N TYR A 120 -2.63 8.70 13.25
CA TYR A 120 -1.88 8.11 14.34
C TYR A 120 -2.74 7.32 15.34
N PRO A 121 -3.83 7.88 15.93
CA PRO A 121 -4.63 7.13 16.90
C PRO A 121 -5.33 5.90 16.30
N GLN A 122 -5.63 5.93 15.01
CA GLN A 122 -6.28 4.82 14.31
C GLN A 122 -5.32 3.65 14.12
N TYR A 123 -4.08 3.92 13.72
CA TYR A 123 -3.09 2.93 13.30
C TYR A 123 -2.11 2.54 14.40
N ARG A 124 -1.94 3.38 15.41
CA ARG A 124 -1.01 3.15 16.53
C ARG A 124 -1.10 1.74 17.14
N PRO A 125 -2.29 1.14 17.34
CA PRO A 125 -2.35 -0.18 17.96
C PRO A 125 -1.49 -1.24 17.28
N LEU A 126 -1.41 -1.23 15.93
CA LEU A 126 -0.59 -2.16 15.18
C LEU A 126 0.76 -1.56 14.75
N LEU A 127 0.74 -0.34 14.19
CA LEU A 127 1.90 0.26 13.52
C LEU A 127 2.76 1.15 14.43
N GLY A 128 2.32 1.40 15.67
CA GLY A 128 3.06 2.24 16.61
C GLY A 128 3.37 3.64 16.08
N GLY A 129 4.55 4.15 16.40
CA GLY A 129 5.10 5.43 15.94
C GLY A 129 5.95 5.32 14.67
N GLY A 130 5.68 4.34 13.79
CA GLY A 130 6.47 4.09 12.59
C GLY A 130 6.26 5.12 11.47
N ILE A 131 6.95 4.91 10.35
CA ILE A 131 7.01 5.85 9.22
C ILE A 131 5.64 6.15 8.59
N PHE A 132 4.66 5.24 8.69
CA PHE A 132 3.31 5.43 8.12
C PHE A 132 2.35 6.16 9.06
N THR A 133 2.72 6.38 10.31
CA THR A 133 1.86 6.98 11.33
C THR A 133 2.37 8.33 11.84
N SER A 134 3.65 8.64 11.61
CA SER A 134 4.31 9.85 12.11
C SER A 134 4.33 10.98 11.09
N ASP A 135 4.40 12.22 11.60
CA ASP A 135 4.55 13.46 10.84
C ASP A 135 5.73 14.31 11.38
N GLY A 136 6.13 15.34 10.62
CA GLY A 136 7.16 16.30 11.00
C GLY A 136 8.49 15.62 11.35
N SER A 137 9.15 16.09 12.41
CA SER A 137 10.47 15.62 12.84
C SER A 137 10.52 14.13 13.17
N ALA A 138 9.45 13.55 13.71
CA ALA A 138 9.39 12.11 14.00
C ALA A 138 9.41 11.27 12.72
N TRP A 139 8.67 11.71 11.69
CA TRP A 139 8.72 11.08 10.38
C TRP A 139 10.08 11.28 9.70
N GLU A 140 10.65 12.48 9.74
CA GLU A 140 11.96 12.78 9.18
C GLU A 140 13.06 11.91 9.81
N HIS A 141 12.98 11.70 11.14
CA HIS A 141 13.87 10.80 11.87
C HIS A 141 13.75 9.37 11.37
N SER A 142 12.54 8.82 11.32
CA SER A 142 12.27 7.48 10.80
C SER A 142 12.78 7.32 9.37
N ARG A 143 12.48 8.28 8.48
CA ARG A 143 12.91 8.25 7.09
C ARG A 143 14.44 8.31 6.95
N ARG A 144 15.11 9.12 7.73
CA ARG A 144 16.58 9.23 7.71
C ARG A 144 17.26 7.93 8.06
N LEU A 145 16.74 7.20 9.04
CA LEU A 145 17.30 5.91 9.48
C LEU A 145 16.97 4.76 8.50
N LEU A 146 15.78 4.79 7.90
CA LEU A 146 15.34 3.72 6.99
C LEU A 146 15.91 3.86 5.58
N ARG A 147 16.09 5.08 5.07
CA ARG A 147 16.47 5.33 3.67
C ARG A 147 17.79 4.68 3.25
N PRO A 148 18.87 4.70 4.04
CA PRO A 148 20.13 4.04 3.69
C PRO A 148 19.98 2.54 3.46
N GLN A 149 19.03 1.89 4.13
CA GLN A 149 18.80 0.46 4.07
C GLN A 149 18.17 -0.02 2.75
N PHE A 150 17.69 0.90 1.91
CA PHE A 150 17.10 0.62 0.59
C PHE A 150 17.97 1.11 -0.58
N THR A 151 19.26 1.35 -0.33
CA THR A 151 20.20 1.71 -1.40
C THR A 151 20.57 0.49 -2.26
N LYS A 152 21.09 0.74 -3.45
CA LYS A 152 21.47 -0.34 -4.39
C LYS A 152 22.46 -1.35 -3.81
N ASN A 153 23.35 -0.91 -2.93
CA ASN A 153 24.36 -1.78 -2.30
C ASN A 153 23.76 -2.75 -1.28
N GLN A 154 22.53 -2.52 -0.85
CA GLN A 154 21.80 -3.36 0.11
C GLN A 154 20.82 -4.33 -0.56
N ILE A 155 20.75 -4.32 -1.90
CA ILE A 155 19.90 -5.26 -2.63
C ILE A 155 20.57 -6.64 -2.61
N PRO A 156 19.84 -7.70 -2.21
CA PRO A 156 20.37 -9.06 -2.20
C PRO A 156 20.87 -9.53 -3.58
N SER A 157 21.69 -10.56 -3.58
CA SER A 157 22.19 -11.19 -4.81
C SER A 157 21.07 -11.90 -5.58
N ILE A 158 21.31 -12.20 -6.86
CA ILE A 158 20.35 -12.93 -7.70
C ILE A 158 20.06 -14.32 -7.12
N GLU A 159 21.06 -14.97 -6.54
CA GLU A 159 20.92 -16.30 -5.92
C GLU A 159 19.95 -16.27 -4.73
N TRP A 160 19.97 -15.18 -3.96
CA TRP A 160 19.02 -14.98 -2.86
C TRP A 160 17.57 -14.94 -3.40
N PHE A 161 17.31 -14.16 -4.45
CA PHE A 161 16.00 -14.12 -5.09
C PHE A 161 15.61 -15.46 -5.72
N ASP A 162 16.57 -16.13 -6.36
CA ASP A 162 16.36 -17.45 -6.99
C ASP A 162 15.98 -18.54 -5.99
N SER A 163 16.50 -18.47 -4.76
CA SER A 163 16.13 -19.41 -3.71
C SER A 163 14.63 -19.34 -3.37
N HIS A 164 14.07 -18.14 -3.30
CA HIS A 164 12.65 -17.92 -3.07
C HIS A 164 11.79 -18.34 -4.27
N SER A 165 12.27 -18.07 -5.50
CA SER A 165 11.62 -18.53 -6.74
C SER A 165 11.53 -20.06 -6.80
N LYS A 166 12.61 -20.77 -6.46
CA LYS A 166 12.64 -22.24 -6.42
C LYS A 166 11.61 -22.80 -5.44
N ASN A 167 11.52 -22.23 -4.25
CA ASN A 167 10.53 -22.65 -3.26
C ASN A 167 9.09 -22.44 -3.78
N LEU A 168 8.82 -21.31 -4.44
CA LEU A 168 7.52 -21.04 -5.06
C LEU A 168 7.20 -22.07 -6.15
N MET A 169 8.15 -22.37 -7.04
CA MET A 169 7.96 -23.32 -8.14
C MET A 169 7.67 -24.75 -7.66
N GLN A 170 8.23 -25.15 -6.51
CA GLN A 170 7.95 -26.45 -5.89
C GLN A 170 6.53 -26.59 -5.36
N GLU A 171 5.89 -25.47 -4.99
CA GLU A 171 4.51 -25.43 -4.51
C GLU A 171 3.47 -25.34 -5.65
N LEU A 172 3.90 -25.09 -6.89
CA LEU A 172 2.98 -25.09 -8.04
C LEU A 172 2.43 -26.51 -8.29
N PRO A 173 1.12 -26.65 -8.52
CA PRO A 173 0.49 -27.95 -8.76
C PRO A 173 0.96 -28.57 -10.08
N PRO A 174 0.66 -29.86 -10.32
CA PRO A 174 0.88 -30.49 -11.62
C PRO A 174 0.18 -29.74 -12.77
N ASP A 175 0.70 -29.93 -13.99
CA ASP A 175 0.18 -29.30 -15.21
C ASP A 175 -1.32 -29.56 -15.39
N GLY A 176 -2.05 -28.53 -15.82
CA GLY A 176 -3.48 -28.56 -16.06
C GLY A 176 -4.38 -28.45 -14.83
N HIS A 177 -3.83 -28.54 -13.62
CA HIS A 177 -4.64 -28.31 -12.40
C HIS A 177 -4.91 -26.83 -12.17
N ILE A 178 -6.10 -26.54 -11.65
CA ILE A 178 -6.49 -25.18 -11.27
C ILE A 178 -6.00 -24.90 -9.85
N PHE A 179 -5.42 -23.73 -9.64
CA PHE A 179 -4.96 -23.28 -8.33
C PHE A 179 -5.04 -21.76 -8.21
N ASP A 180 -5.06 -21.28 -6.98
CA ASP A 180 -4.99 -19.86 -6.66
C ASP A 180 -3.53 -19.43 -6.45
N ILE A 181 -3.04 -18.52 -7.29
CA ILE A 181 -1.66 -17.99 -7.14
C ILE A 181 -1.55 -16.99 -5.99
N GLN A 182 -2.63 -16.33 -5.59
CA GLN A 182 -2.59 -15.25 -4.59
C GLN A 182 -2.01 -15.70 -3.25
N PRO A 183 -2.44 -16.79 -2.61
CA PRO A 183 -1.83 -17.27 -1.37
C PRO A 183 -0.34 -17.59 -1.50
N LEU A 184 0.09 -18.10 -2.66
CA LEU A 184 1.50 -18.39 -2.92
C LEU A 184 2.31 -17.09 -3.05
N ALA A 185 1.75 -16.06 -3.70
CA ALA A 185 2.38 -14.74 -3.80
C ALA A 185 2.54 -14.08 -2.43
N PHE A 186 1.54 -14.20 -1.53
CA PHE A 186 1.64 -13.69 -0.15
C PHE A 186 2.69 -14.44 0.68
N ARG A 187 2.80 -15.76 0.53
CA ARG A 187 3.84 -16.56 1.19
C ARG A 187 5.23 -16.21 0.67
N LEU A 188 5.40 -16.08 -0.66
CA LEU A 188 6.65 -15.63 -1.28
C LEU A 188 7.08 -14.25 -0.77
N ALA A 189 6.17 -13.29 -0.78
CA ALA A 189 6.44 -11.94 -0.32
C ALA A 189 6.81 -11.91 1.18
N LEU A 190 6.14 -12.71 2.00
CA LEU A 190 6.43 -12.84 3.42
C LEU A 190 7.81 -13.49 3.67
N ASP A 191 8.15 -14.54 2.95
CA ASP A 191 9.45 -15.21 3.04
C ASP A 191 10.59 -14.26 2.62
N SER A 192 10.40 -13.54 1.51
CA SER A 192 11.35 -12.53 1.04
C SER A 192 11.47 -11.36 2.02
N ALA A 193 10.34 -10.85 2.53
CA ALA A 193 10.35 -9.74 3.49
C ALA A 193 11.07 -10.12 4.79
N THR A 194 10.77 -11.29 5.36
CA THR A 194 11.41 -11.73 6.61
C THR A 194 12.88 -12.08 6.40
N GLY A 195 13.24 -12.69 5.28
CA GLY A 195 14.64 -12.94 4.90
C GLY A 195 15.45 -11.64 4.84
N TYR A 196 14.94 -10.63 4.17
CA TYR A 196 15.60 -9.33 4.04
C TYR A 196 15.64 -8.54 5.37
N LEU A 197 14.51 -8.48 6.08
CA LEU A 197 14.40 -7.68 7.30
C LEU A 197 15.13 -8.30 8.49
N PHE A 198 15.03 -9.60 8.66
CA PHE A 198 15.53 -10.30 9.86
C PHE A 198 16.76 -11.18 9.59
N GLY A 199 17.24 -11.25 8.34
CA GLY A 199 18.32 -12.14 7.93
C GLY A 199 17.94 -13.62 7.94
N LYS A 200 16.66 -13.94 8.17
CA LYS A 200 16.13 -15.30 8.17
C LYS A 200 14.70 -15.34 7.70
N SER A 201 14.45 -16.05 6.58
CA SER A 201 13.11 -16.34 6.10
C SER A 201 12.35 -17.22 7.10
N ILE A 202 11.04 -16.96 7.24
CA ILE A 202 10.16 -17.87 8.00
C ILE A 202 9.81 -19.14 7.21
N SER A 203 10.23 -19.23 5.94
CA SER A 203 10.10 -20.40 5.06
C SER A 203 8.64 -20.90 4.95
N SER A 204 7.70 -19.98 4.79
CA SER A 204 6.28 -20.29 4.71
C SER A 204 5.90 -21.09 3.45
N LEU A 205 6.73 -21.04 2.39
CA LEU A 205 6.60 -21.84 1.17
C LEU A 205 7.13 -23.28 1.32
N VAL A 206 7.95 -23.56 2.34
CA VAL A 206 8.53 -24.89 2.51
C VAL A 206 7.63 -25.74 3.41
N LYS A 207 7.17 -26.89 2.92
CA LYS A 207 6.42 -27.84 3.74
C LYS A 207 7.34 -28.44 4.80
N PRO A 208 6.90 -28.57 6.07
CA PRO A 208 7.71 -29.27 7.07
C PRO A 208 7.96 -30.71 6.62
N ASN A 209 9.23 -31.07 6.42
CA ASN A 209 9.61 -32.45 6.16
C ASN A 209 9.35 -33.26 7.45
N SER A 210 8.53 -34.29 7.36
CA SER A 210 8.21 -35.21 8.46
C SER A 210 9.43 -35.93 9.06
N ASN A 211 10.62 -35.80 8.45
CA ASN A 211 11.85 -36.50 8.84
C ASN A 211 12.93 -35.60 9.47
N GLN A 212 12.69 -34.30 9.64
CA GLN A 212 13.64 -33.42 10.34
C GLN A 212 13.17 -33.17 11.78
N THR A 213 13.32 -34.19 12.61
CA THR A 213 13.24 -34.07 14.06
C THR A 213 14.47 -33.33 14.59
N GLY A 214 14.33 -32.08 15.02
CA GLY A 214 15.37 -31.46 15.83
C GLY A 214 15.53 -29.94 15.80
N ILE A 215 15.17 -29.23 14.74
CA ILE A 215 15.38 -27.77 14.65
C ILE A 215 14.11 -27.01 14.25
N ALA A 216 13.12 -27.69 13.66
CA ALA A 216 11.85 -27.10 13.21
C ALA A 216 10.86 -26.81 14.35
N GLU A 217 10.95 -27.49 15.47
CA GLU A 217 9.93 -27.44 16.54
C GLU A 217 9.78 -26.10 17.28
N THR A 218 10.80 -25.25 17.28
CA THR A 218 10.71 -23.95 18.00
C THR A 218 10.38 -22.77 17.09
N SER A 219 10.64 -22.87 15.78
CA SER A 219 10.31 -21.81 14.80
C SER A 219 8.87 -21.91 14.30
N ASP A 220 8.33 -23.11 14.15
CA ASP A 220 7.01 -23.37 13.56
C ASP A 220 5.84 -22.84 14.41
N ARG A 221 5.86 -23.08 15.73
CA ARG A 221 4.77 -22.63 16.62
C ARG A 221 4.68 -21.09 16.77
N ARG A 222 5.76 -20.37 16.54
CA ARG A 222 5.76 -18.90 16.56
C ARG A 222 5.27 -18.29 15.26
N ASN A 223 5.49 -18.99 14.15
CA ASN A 223 5.03 -18.59 12.82
C ASN A 223 3.55 -18.96 12.60
N GLU A 224 3.09 -19.99 13.31
CA GLU A 224 1.66 -20.37 13.32
C GLU A 224 0.82 -19.20 13.85
N GLY A 225 -0.11 -18.74 13.03
CA GLY A 225 -1.03 -17.66 13.38
C GLY A 225 -0.51 -16.24 13.16
N PHE A 226 0.81 -16.02 12.90
CA PHE A 226 1.32 -14.67 12.62
C PHE A 226 0.66 -14.05 11.39
N ALA A 227 0.65 -14.74 10.25
CA ALA A 227 0.07 -14.23 9.01
C ALA A 227 -1.42 -13.91 9.18
N ALA A 228 -2.19 -14.83 9.76
CA ALA A 228 -3.62 -14.63 10.02
C ALA A 228 -3.89 -13.48 11.01
N ALA A 229 -3.07 -13.36 12.07
CA ALA A 229 -3.17 -12.25 13.02
C ALA A 229 -2.83 -10.90 12.35
N PHE A 230 -1.85 -10.90 11.46
CA PHE A 230 -1.44 -9.71 10.71
C PHE A 230 -2.53 -9.27 9.73
N ASP A 231 -3.11 -10.21 8.98
CA ASP A 231 -4.22 -9.95 8.06
C ASP A 231 -5.45 -9.41 8.79
N TYR A 232 -5.84 -10.05 9.89
CA TYR A 232 -6.99 -9.61 10.70
C TYR A 232 -6.77 -8.21 11.29
N ALA A 233 -5.57 -7.94 11.80
CA ALA A 233 -5.26 -6.63 12.37
C ALA A 233 -5.34 -5.52 11.30
N GLN A 234 -4.91 -5.77 10.09
CA GLN A 234 -5.00 -4.83 8.97
C GLN A 234 -6.45 -4.59 8.53
N ASP A 235 -7.28 -5.63 8.46
CA ASP A 235 -8.72 -5.49 8.20
C ASP A 235 -9.39 -4.55 9.20
N ILE A 236 -9.04 -4.68 10.48
CA ILE A 236 -9.57 -3.79 11.53
C ILE A 236 -9.03 -2.38 11.36
N LEU A 237 -7.76 -2.18 11.02
CA LEU A 237 -7.21 -0.84 10.75
C LEU A 237 -7.92 -0.15 9.59
N PHE A 238 -8.23 -0.89 8.53
CA PHE A 238 -8.99 -0.35 7.41
C PHE A 238 -10.41 0.07 7.82
N LYS A 239 -11.12 -0.78 8.57
CA LYS A 239 -12.44 -0.45 9.14
C LYS A 239 -12.38 0.78 10.03
N ARG A 240 -11.33 0.93 10.86
CA ARG A 240 -11.08 2.13 11.68
C ARG A 240 -10.88 3.37 10.80
N THR A 241 -10.19 3.23 9.68
CA THR A 241 -10.01 4.34 8.70
C THR A 241 -11.35 4.81 8.13
N LEU A 242 -12.21 3.89 7.74
CA LEU A 242 -13.54 4.20 7.21
C LEU A 242 -14.47 4.81 8.27
N ALA A 243 -14.27 4.47 9.53
CA ALA A 243 -15.05 5.03 10.66
C ALA A 243 -14.67 6.46 11.03
N LEU A 244 -13.63 7.05 10.42
CA LEU A 244 -13.19 8.43 10.63
C LEU A 244 -13.03 8.75 12.14
N SER A 245 -13.75 9.74 12.64
CA SER A 245 -13.73 10.16 14.05
C SER A 245 -14.30 9.12 15.03
N TYR A 246 -15.00 8.11 14.54
CA TYR A 246 -15.64 7.05 15.34
C TYR A 246 -14.80 5.78 15.40
N TYR A 247 -13.54 5.81 14.97
CA TYR A 247 -12.63 4.65 14.92
C TYR A 247 -12.50 3.89 16.24
N TRP A 248 -12.64 4.57 17.35
CA TRP A 248 -12.54 4.02 18.71
C TRP A 248 -13.66 3.02 19.04
N LEU A 249 -14.80 3.05 18.32
CA LEU A 249 -15.86 2.05 18.42
C LEU A 249 -15.43 0.70 17.82
N ILE A 250 -14.38 0.69 16.98
CA ILE A 250 -13.86 -0.49 16.32
C ILE A 250 -12.58 -0.92 17.05
N ASP A 251 -12.77 -1.60 18.18
CA ASP A 251 -11.70 -2.12 19.02
C ASP A 251 -12.16 -3.40 19.75
N SER A 252 -11.86 -4.56 19.15
CA SER A 252 -12.22 -5.86 19.70
C SER A 252 -11.10 -6.49 20.52
N SER A 253 -11.45 -7.44 21.40
CA SER A 253 -10.46 -8.26 22.12
C SER A 253 -9.56 -9.06 21.17
N GLU A 254 -10.13 -9.54 20.06
CA GLU A 254 -9.40 -10.29 19.03
C GLU A 254 -8.40 -9.38 18.28
N PHE A 255 -8.78 -8.12 17.97
CA PHE A 255 -7.86 -7.16 17.40
C PHE A 255 -6.65 -6.90 18.31
N ARG A 256 -6.90 -6.71 19.61
CA ARG A 256 -5.82 -6.52 20.59
C ARG A 256 -4.94 -7.77 20.74
N LYS A 257 -5.53 -8.98 20.65
CA LYS A 257 -4.78 -10.24 20.65
C LYS A 257 -3.93 -10.39 19.40
N SER A 258 -4.50 -10.15 18.22
CA SER A 258 -3.79 -10.21 16.94
C SER A 258 -2.62 -9.23 16.88
N THR A 259 -2.83 -7.99 17.34
CA THR A 259 -1.75 -6.99 17.45
C THR A 259 -0.62 -7.48 18.36
N ARG A 260 -0.94 -8.09 19.50
CA ARG A 260 0.08 -8.65 20.41
C ARG A 260 0.86 -9.81 19.79
N VAL A 261 0.21 -10.65 18.98
CA VAL A 261 0.90 -11.72 18.24
C VAL A 261 1.92 -11.12 17.27
N VAL A 262 1.51 -10.11 16.50
CA VAL A 262 2.40 -9.43 15.54
C VAL A 262 3.58 -8.75 16.25
N HIS A 263 3.32 -8.01 17.32
CA HIS A 263 4.38 -7.33 18.07
C HIS A 263 5.36 -8.33 18.68
N LYS A 264 4.90 -9.39 19.35
CA LYS A 264 5.76 -10.43 19.93
C LYS A 264 6.65 -11.12 18.89
N PHE A 265 6.11 -11.35 17.69
CA PHE A 265 6.89 -11.91 16.60
C PHE A 265 8.06 -10.99 16.22
N VAL A 266 7.80 -9.71 15.98
CA VAL A 266 8.84 -8.74 15.60
C VAL A 266 9.81 -8.47 16.75
N GLU A 267 9.32 -8.33 17.98
CA GLU A 267 10.10 -8.09 19.19
C GLU A 267 11.12 -9.19 19.43
N TYR A 268 10.81 -10.44 19.12
CA TYR A 268 11.78 -11.54 19.24
C TYR A 268 13.04 -11.31 18.39
N TYR A 269 12.88 -10.82 17.15
CA TYR A 269 14.02 -10.51 16.29
C TYR A 269 14.74 -9.24 16.74
N VAL A 270 14.00 -8.24 17.18
CA VAL A 270 14.56 -6.99 17.75
C VAL A 270 15.45 -7.29 18.95
N ASP A 271 14.95 -8.08 19.90
CA ASP A 271 15.71 -8.47 21.10
C ASP A 271 17.01 -9.18 20.73
N LYS A 272 16.96 -10.11 19.75
CA LYS A 272 18.15 -10.79 19.23
C LYS A 272 19.15 -9.85 18.56
N ALA A 273 18.67 -8.88 17.78
CA ALA A 273 19.57 -7.93 17.12
C ALA A 273 20.25 -7.00 18.11
N ILE A 274 19.54 -6.54 19.14
CA ILE A 274 20.10 -5.72 20.22
C ILE A 274 21.14 -6.55 21.04
N GLU A 275 20.81 -7.80 21.39
CA GLU A 275 21.73 -8.71 22.06
C GLU A 275 22.99 -8.98 21.22
N TYR A 276 22.82 -9.24 19.92
CA TYR A 276 23.96 -9.43 19.02
C TYR A 276 24.84 -8.19 18.98
N ARG A 277 24.26 -7.00 18.89
CA ARG A 277 25.00 -5.72 18.86
C ARG A 277 25.75 -5.45 20.15
N SER A 278 25.20 -5.81 21.32
CA SER A 278 25.87 -5.64 22.61
C SER A 278 27.11 -6.53 22.78
N LYS A 279 27.22 -7.62 22.03
CA LYS A 279 28.36 -8.55 22.02
C LYS A 279 29.49 -8.12 21.08
N ILE A 280 29.24 -7.18 20.17
CA ILE A 280 30.24 -6.64 19.25
C ILE A 280 30.86 -5.39 19.91
N ASN A 281 32.03 -5.54 20.50
CA ASN A 281 32.66 -4.55 21.38
C ASN A 281 33.43 -3.42 20.67
N SER A 282 33.34 -3.25 19.34
CA SER A 282 34.11 -2.24 18.62
C SER A 282 33.23 -1.33 17.73
N PRO A 283 33.36 0.01 17.87
CA PRO A 283 32.66 0.99 17.00
C PRO A 283 33.25 1.04 15.60
N GLY A 284 33.50 -0.04 14.94
CA GLY A 284 34.09 -0.09 13.60
C GLY A 284 33.98 -1.47 12.95
N ASP A 285 33.58 -2.49 13.71
CA ASP A 285 33.29 -3.81 13.16
C ASP A 285 31.94 -3.76 12.39
N SER A 286 32.00 -3.39 11.12
CA SER A 286 30.89 -3.56 10.21
C SER A 286 30.69 -5.06 9.93
N LEU A 287 29.45 -5.50 9.88
CA LEU A 287 29.07 -6.89 9.53
C LEU A 287 29.65 -7.33 8.17
N GLU A 288 29.90 -6.37 7.27
CA GLU A 288 30.56 -6.58 5.97
C GLU A 288 31.99 -7.16 6.11
N GLN A 289 32.70 -6.86 7.22
CA GLN A 289 34.08 -7.34 7.42
C GLN A 289 34.16 -8.83 7.83
N LYS A 290 33.02 -9.45 8.21
CA LYS A 290 32.99 -10.88 8.61
C LYS A 290 32.33 -11.82 7.58
N GLY A 291 32.07 -11.37 6.33
CA GLY A 291 31.50 -12.20 5.27
C GLY A 291 30.04 -12.63 5.50
N GLY A 292 29.31 -11.94 6.37
CA GLY A 292 27.88 -12.19 6.61
C GLY A 292 26.99 -11.49 5.59
N GLU A 293 25.87 -12.14 5.22
CA GLU A 293 24.84 -11.49 4.40
C GLU A 293 24.26 -10.26 5.10
N TYR A 294 23.92 -9.24 4.31
CA TYR A 294 23.26 -8.03 4.81
C TYR A 294 21.95 -8.35 5.55
N CYS A 295 21.75 -7.75 6.72
CA CYS A 295 20.51 -7.83 7.48
C CYS A 295 20.03 -6.43 7.85
N PHE A 296 18.85 -6.06 7.37
CA PHE A 296 18.23 -4.75 7.59
C PHE A 296 18.14 -4.39 9.09
N LEU A 297 17.65 -5.30 9.91
CA LEU A 297 17.47 -5.08 11.34
C LEU A 297 18.80 -4.86 12.07
N HIS A 298 19.84 -5.60 11.72
CA HIS A 298 21.16 -5.42 12.31
C HIS A 298 21.75 -4.05 11.98
N ALA A 299 21.58 -3.60 10.74
CA ALA A 299 22.01 -2.27 10.31
C ALA A 299 21.21 -1.17 11.03
N LEU A 300 19.91 -1.34 11.21
CA LEU A 300 19.08 -0.38 11.94
C LEU A 300 19.39 -0.38 13.45
N ALA A 301 19.67 -1.55 14.06
CA ALA A 301 20.06 -1.68 15.46
C ALA A 301 21.47 -1.09 15.76
N ALA A 302 22.28 -0.86 14.72
CA ALA A 302 23.54 -0.14 14.87
C ALA A 302 23.32 1.38 15.08
N GLU A 303 22.23 1.93 14.54
CA GLU A 303 21.88 3.35 14.64
C GLU A 303 21.07 3.68 15.91
N THR A 304 20.28 2.72 16.42
CA THR A 304 19.44 2.91 17.60
C THR A 304 19.17 1.58 18.30
N GLN A 305 19.11 1.61 19.64
CA GLN A 305 18.73 0.47 20.47
C GLN A 305 17.35 0.64 21.12
N ASP A 306 16.59 1.67 20.71
CA ASP A 306 15.21 1.85 21.15
C ASP A 306 14.34 0.71 20.61
N ARG A 307 14.00 -0.22 21.50
CA ARG A 307 13.26 -1.44 21.22
C ARG A 307 11.88 -1.16 20.60
N ASP A 308 11.16 -0.19 21.14
CA ASP A 308 9.83 0.15 20.65
C ASP A 308 9.90 0.82 19.28
N PHE A 309 10.89 1.70 19.09
CA PHE A 309 11.13 2.32 17.79
C PHE A 309 11.48 1.27 16.72
N LEU A 310 12.40 0.35 17.01
CA LEU A 310 12.79 -0.72 16.08
C LEU A 310 11.59 -1.60 15.71
N ARG A 311 10.80 -2.06 16.72
CA ARG A 311 9.58 -2.83 16.48
C ARG A 311 8.63 -2.08 15.56
N ASP A 312 8.33 -0.82 15.87
CA ASP A 312 7.37 -0.01 15.12
C ASP A 312 7.81 0.18 13.66
N GLN A 313 9.10 0.50 13.43
CA GLN A 313 9.61 0.62 12.05
C GLN A 313 9.53 -0.71 11.29
N LEU A 314 9.88 -1.83 11.93
CA LEU A 314 9.86 -3.15 11.29
C LEU A 314 8.45 -3.61 10.94
N VAL A 315 7.46 -3.39 11.82
CA VAL A 315 6.05 -3.71 11.51
C VAL A 315 5.57 -2.89 10.30
N ASN A 316 5.94 -1.60 10.22
CA ASN A 316 5.60 -0.75 9.08
C ASN A 316 6.25 -1.24 7.76
N VAL A 317 7.55 -1.56 7.81
CA VAL A 317 8.27 -2.05 6.61
C VAL A 317 7.77 -3.43 6.19
N LEU A 318 7.50 -4.32 7.14
CA LEU A 318 6.97 -5.66 6.88
C LEU A 318 5.60 -5.61 6.18
N LEU A 319 4.72 -4.70 6.63
CA LEU A 319 3.43 -4.46 5.97
C LEU A 319 3.61 -4.11 4.50
N ALA A 320 4.45 -3.12 4.20
CA ALA A 320 4.68 -2.66 2.85
C ALA A 320 5.35 -3.72 1.96
N SER A 321 6.35 -4.42 2.50
CA SER A 321 7.15 -5.38 1.71
C SER A 321 6.41 -6.69 1.42
N ARG A 322 5.43 -7.07 2.25
CA ARG A 322 4.63 -8.27 2.03
C ARG A 322 3.45 -7.99 1.10
N ASP A 323 2.60 -7.06 1.47
CA ASP A 323 1.26 -6.96 0.88
C ASP A 323 1.29 -6.29 -0.50
N ASP A 324 2.08 -5.23 -0.67
CA ASP A 324 2.19 -4.53 -1.95
C ASP A 324 2.84 -5.44 -3.02
N VAL A 325 3.88 -6.17 -2.65
CA VAL A 325 4.57 -7.10 -3.56
C VAL A 325 3.64 -8.25 -3.98
N ALA A 326 2.93 -8.86 -3.02
CA ALA A 326 1.99 -9.94 -3.30
C ALA A 326 0.84 -9.47 -4.20
N SER A 327 0.29 -8.28 -3.94
CA SER A 327 -0.77 -7.66 -4.73
C SER A 327 -0.35 -7.47 -6.19
N VAL A 328 0.83 -6.88 -6.43
CA VAL A 328 1.32 -6.64 -7.81
C VAL A 328 1.61 -7.94 -8.53
N LEU A 329 2.30 -8.88 -7.87
CA LEU A 329 2.60 -10.18 -8.47
C LEU A 329 1.32 -10.94 -8.85
N THR A 330 0.33 -10.96 -7.98
CA THR A 330 -0.99 -11.56 -8.24
C THR A 330 -1.68 -10.88 -9.41
N SER A 331 -1.66 -9.55 -9.46
CA SER A 331 -2.30 -8.78 -10.53
C SER A 331 -1.61 -8.97 -11.89
N ILE A 332 -0.29 -9.14 -11.92
CA ILE A 332 0.44 -9.48 -13.15
C ILE A 332 -0.08 -10.81 -13.71
N PHE A 333 -0.21 -11.84 -12.88
CA PHE A 333 -0.71 -13.15 -13.34
C PHE A 333 -2.21 -13.16 -13.62
N TYR A 334 -2.99 -12.31 -12.95
CA TYR A 334 -4.37 -12.05 -13.32
C TYR A 334 -4.50 -11.52 -14.76
N LEU A 335 -3.64 -10.57 -15.14
CA LEU A 335 -3.61 -9.96 -16.47
C LEU A 335 -3.06 -10.93 -17.53
N LEU A 336 -1.90 -11.52 -17.26
CA LEU A 336 -1.24 -12.44 -18.20
C LEU A 336 -2.06 -13.72 -18.46
N GLY A 337 -2.77 -14.22 -17.45
CA GLY A 337 -3.64 -15.40 -17.62
C GLY A 337 -4.85 -15.15 -18.55
N ARG A 338 -5.20 -13.88 -18.79
CA ARG A 338 -6.30 -13.46 -19.68
C ARG A 338 -5.84 -13.02 -21.05
N ASP A 339 -4.55 -12.75 -21.21
CA ASP A 339 -3.99 -12.26 -22.47
C ASP A 339 -2.88 -13.18 -22.96
N SER A 340 -3.25 -14.20 -23.75
CA SER A 340 -2.32 -15.15 -24.34
C SER A 340 -1.34 -14.50 -25.31
N VAL A 341 -1.65 -13.34 -25.88
CA VAL A 341 -0.74 -12.61 -26.77
C VAL A 341 0.36 -11.95 -25.94
N ALA A 342 -0.03 -11.27 -24.88
CA ALA A 342 0.92 -10.67 -23.94
C ALA A 342 1.81 -11.74 -23.29
N TRP A 343 1.23 -12.89 -22.90
CA TRP A 343 2.01 -14.03 -22.38
C TRP A 343 3.08 -14.48 -23.38
N ARG A 344 2.71 -14.75 -24.64
CA ARG A 344 3.65 -15.20 -25.67
C ARG A 344 4.77 -14.20 -25.95
N LYS A 345 4.46 -12.90 -25.96
CA LYS A 345 5.47 -11.83 -26.13
C LYS A 345 6.47 -11.83 -24.97
N LEU A 346 5.96 -11.88 -23.74
CA LEU A 346 6.80 -11.93 -22.54
C LEU A 346 7.63 -13.21 -22.50
N LYS A 347 7.04 -14.36 -22.82
CA LYS A 347 7.74 -15.65 -22.89
C LYS A 347 8.87 -15.61 -23.90
N LYS A 348 8.62 -15.05 -25.09
CA LYS A 348 9.64 -14.89 -26.11
C LYS A 348 10.80 -14.02 -25.63
N GLU A 349 10.51 -12.84 -25.04
CA GLU A 349 11.56 -11.95 -24.51
C GLU A 349 12.42 -12.64 -23.44
N VAL A 350 11.77 -13.37 -22.51
CA VAL A 350 12.48 -14.13 -21.46
C VAL A 350 13.33 -15.25 -22.04
N THR A 351 12.81 -16.00 -23.04
CA THR A 351 13.56 -17.08 -23.69
C THR A 351 14.78 -16.52 -24.43
N ASP A 352 14.58 -15.49 -25.25
CA ASP A 352 15.67 -14.82 -25.97
C ASP A 352 16.76 -14.30 -25.01
N ALA A 353 16.36 -13.76 -23.85
CA ALA A 353 17.30 -13.28 -22.84
C ALA A 353 18.11 -14.42 -22.20
N VAL A 354 17.48 -15.55 -21.91
CA VAL A 354 18.16 -16.73 -21.35
C VAL A 354 19.16 -17.31 -22.36
N ASP A 355 18.76 -17.44 -23.62
CA ASP A 355 19.60 -17.98 -24.68
C ASP A 355 20.84 -17.10 -24.94
N ASN A 356 20.68 -15.79 -24.88
CA ASN A 356 21.76 -14.82 -25.10
C ASN A 356 22.77 -14.76 -23.94
N HIS A 357 22.37 -15.10 -22.70
CA HIS A 357 23.21 -14.97 -21.50
C HIS A 357 23.71 -16.30 -20.94
N ALA A 358 23.48 -17.43 -21.63
CA ALA A 358 23.96 -18.78 -21.26
C ALA A 358 23.76 -19.08 -19.75
N SER A 359 22.60 -18.83 -19.21
CA SER A 359 22.19 -19.02 -17.80
C SER A 359 22.79 -18.08 -16.76
N ASN A 360 23.62 -17.11 -17.15
CA ASN A 360 24.26 -16.14 -16.23
C ASN A 360 23.63 -14.74 -16.27
N ILE A 361 22.32 -14.66 -16.47
CA ILE A 361 21.60 -13.37 -16.50
C ILE A 361 21.66 -12.68 -15.13
N THR A 362 21.97 -11.39 -15.16
CA THR A 362 22.05 -10.54 -13.96
C THR A 362 20.73 -9.83 -13.65
N LEU A 363 20.56 -9.37 -12.42
CA LEU A 363 19.40 -8.54 -12.03
C LEU A 363 19.26 -7.28 -12.89
N LYS A 364 20.37 -6.67 -13.31
CA LYS A 364 20.37 -5.49 -14.18
C LYS A 364 19.82 -5.81 -15.57
N GLU A 365 20.20 -6.94 -16.14
CA GLU A 365 19.70 -7.41 -17.43
C GLU A 365 18.22 -7.74 -17.37
N ILE A 366 17.75 -8.44 -16.34
CA ILE A 366 16.31 -8.69 -16.12
C ILE A 366 15.53 -7.37 -16.06
N GLN A 367 16.03 -6.38 -15.35
CA GLN A 367 15.37 -5.06 -15.25
C GLN A 367 15.37 -4.29 -16.58
N SER A 368 16.31 -4.56 -17.47
CA SER A 368 16.41 -3.89 -18.76
C SER A 368 15.47 -4.45 -19.82
N LEU A 369 14.80 -5.60 -19.57
CA LEU A 369 13.86 -6.21 -20.49
C LEU A 369 12.63 -5.29 -20.69
N PRO A 370 12.41 -4.76 -21.90
CA PRO A 370 11.40 -3.71 -22.11
C PRO A 370 9.98 -4.21 -21.93
N TYR A 371 9.66 -5.42 -22.44
CA TYR A 371 8.31 -5.96 -22.32
C TYR A 371 7.97 -6.39 -20.90
N LEU A 372 8.89 -7.02 -20.18
CA LEU A 372 8.75 -7.35 -18.76
C LEU A 372 8.50 -6.08 -17.93
N ARG A 373 9.24 -5.01 -18.19
CA ARG A 373 9.03 -3.71 -17.55
C ARG A 373 7.66 -3.14 -17.89
N GLY A 374 7.25 -3.24 -19.16
CA GLY A 374 5.93 -2.83 -19.62
C GLY A 374 4.81 -3.56 -18.90
N VAL A 375 4.91 -4.88 -18.75
CA VAL A 375 3.95 -5.72 -18.00
C VAL A 375 3.86 -5.27 -16.54
N LEU A 376 4.99 -5.06 -15.87
CA LEU A 376 5.02 -4.61 -14.47
C LEU A 376 4.38 -3.24 -14.31
N TYR A 377 4.73 -2.28 -15.15
CA TYR A 377 4.23 -0.90 -15.03
C TYR A 377 2.75 -0.81 -15.39
N GLU A 378 2.28 -1.61 -16.37
CA GLU A 378 0.87 -1.67 -16.72
C GLU A 378 0.04 -2.33 -15.62
N ALA A 379 0.58 -3.35 -14.94
CA ALA A 379 -0.06 -3.91 -13.76
C ALA A 379 -0.15 -2.90 -12.61
N LEU A 380 0.92 -2.13 -12.35
CA LEU A 380 0.92 -1.04 -11.36
C LEU A 380 -0.03 0.10 -11.72
N ARG A 381 -0.24 0.38 -13.02
CA ARG A 381 -1.20 1.36 -13.49
C ARG A 381 -2.64 0.90 -13.24
N LEU A 382 -2.96 -0.31 -13.66
CA LEU A 382 -4.31 -0.86 -13.58
C LEU A 382 -4.69 -1.31 -12.16
N PHE A 383 -3.73 -1.87 -11.41
CA PHE A 383 -3.95 -2.40 -10.07
C PHE A 383 -2.93 -1.83 -9.07
N PRO A 384 -2.94 -0.50 -8.81
CA PRO A 384 -2.03 0.07 -7.83
C PRO A 384 -2.34 -0.47 -6.44
N PRO A 385 -1.36 -1.04 -5.69
CA PRO A 385 -1.61 -1.64 -4.37
C PRO A 385 -2.25 -0.66 -3.37
N VAL A 386 -1.93 0.63 -3.47
CA VAL A 386 -2.53 1.70 -2.68
C VAL A 386 -3.37 2.60 -3.59
N PRO A 387 -4.64 2.22 -3.91
CA PRO A 387 -5.45 2.90 -4.91
C PRO A 387 -5.93 4.30 -4.49
N VAL A 388 -6.02 4.54 -3.19
CA VAL A 388 -6.43 5.83 -2.60
C VAL A 388 -5.58 6.13 -1.38
N ASN A 389 -5.15 7.37 -1.23
CA ASN A 389 -4.49 7.86 -0.02
C ASN A 389 -4.99 9.26 0.31
N ALA A 390 -4.65 9.80 1.47
CA ALA A 390 -5.15 11.09 1.91
C ALA A 390 -4.10 11.90 2.66
N ARG A 391 -4.33 13.21 2.66
CA ARG A 391 -3.61 14.18 3.50
C ARG A 391 -4.62 15.07 4.23
N VAL A 392 -4.19 15.67 5.30
CA VAL A 392 -4.99 16.62 6.08
C VAL A 392 -4.25 17.95 6.16
N ALA A 393 -4.95 19.05 5.91
CA ALA A 393 -4.37 20.38 5.95
C ALA A 393 -4.00 20.80 7.38
N HIS A 394 -2.76 21.23 7.59
CA HIS A 394 -2.28 21.73 8.88
C HIS A 394 -2.78 23.15 9.21
N HIS A 395 -3.06 23.93 8.19
CA HIS A 395 -3.61 25.30 8.24
C HIS A 395 -4.53 25.52 7.05
N ASP A 396 -5.22 26.66 7.01
CA ASP A 396 -6.01 27.04 5.84
C ASP A 396 -5.07 27.20 4.65
N THR A 397 -5.39 26.58 3.53
CA THR A 397 -4.56 26.51 2.32
C THR A 397 -5.41 26.29 1.06
N THR A 398 -4.80 26.03 -0.07
CA THR A 398 -5.48 25.74 -1.34
C THR A 398 -4.90 24.50 -2.00
N ILE A 399 -5.67 23.90 -2.92
CA ILE A 399 -5.14 23.04 -3.97
C ILE A 399 -5.34 23.72 -5.33
N PRO A 400 -4.45 23.46 -6.33
CA PRO A 400 -4.36 24.27 -7.55
C PRO A 400 -5.61 24.32 -8.40
N VAL A 401 -6.31 23.19 -8.55
CA VAL A 401 -7.42 23.03 -9.50
C VAL A 401 -8.59 22.24 -8.89
N GLY A 402 -9.72 22.24 -9.57
CA GLY A 402 -10.93 21.50 -9.17
C GLY A 402 -12.11 22.39 -8.77
N GLY A 403 -11.92 23.71 -8.66
CA GLY A 403 -12.98 24.69 -8.40
C GLY A 403 -13.56 25.25 -9.67
N GLY A 404 -14.80 25.76 -9.55
CA GLY A 404 -15.53 26.36 -10.65
C GLY A 404 -16.16 25.35 -11.62
N PRO A 405 -16.93 25.85 -12.61
CA PRO A 405 -17.65 25.00 -13.57
C PRO A 405 -16.71 24.19 -14.48
N ASP A 406 -15.54 24.75 -14.78
CA ASP A 406 -14.52 24.12 -15.64
C ASP A 406 -13.50 23.27 -14.87
N GLY A 407 -13.59 23.29 -13.52
CA GLY A 407 -12.66 22.56 -12.65
C GLY A 407 -11.24 23.10 -12.65
N ARG A 408 -10.98 24.32 -13.13
CA ARG A 408 -9.63 24.88 -13.29
C ARG A 408 -9.25 25.92 -12.22
N SER A 409 -10.22 26.38 -11.46
CA SER A 409 -9.97 27.34 -10.37
C SER A 409 -9.39 26.67 -9.15
N PRO A 410 -8.58 27.37 -8.33
CA PRO A 410 -8.10 26.87 -7.05
C PRO A 410 -9.25 26.55 -6.10
N VAL A 411 -9.02 25.57 -5.22
CA VAL A 411 -9.98 25.12 -4.21
C VAL A 411 -9.47 25.49 -2.82
N PHE A 412 -10.30 26.13 -2.03
CA PHE A 412 -10.00 26.42 -0.63
C PHE A 412 -10.11 25.16 0.24
N ILE A 413 -9.06 24.88 1.01
CA ILE A 413 -8.98 23.77 1.96
C ILE A 413 -8.83 24.32 3.37
N SER A 414 -9.80 24.06 4.22
CA SER A 414 -9.77 24.49 5.61
C SER A 414 -8.78 23.69 6.45
N LYS A 415 -8.22 24.32 7.48
CA LYS A 415 -7.42 23.61 8.50
C LYS A 415 -8.17 22.40 9.04
N GLY A 416 -7.53 21.24 9.02
CA GLY A 416 -8.07 19.95 9.46
C GLY A 416 -8.94 19.25 8.43
N GLN A 417 -9.18 19.84 7.25
CA GLN A 417 -9.91 19.19 6.18
C GLN A 417 -9.04 18.14 5.49
N MET A 418 -9.65 17.00 5.18
CA MET A 418 -9.02 15.90 4.46
C MET A 418 -9.13 16.14 2.95
N VAL A 419 -8.01 15.91 2.26
CA VAL A 419 -7.96 15.79 0.81
C VAL A 419 -7.46 14.38 0.49
N ALA A 420 -8.32 13.56 -0.07
CA ALA A 420 -7.98 12.24 -0.60
C ALA A 420 -7.59 12.37 -2.08
N TYR A 421 -6.66 11.54 -2.50
CA TYR A 421 -6.29 11.43 -3.92
C TYR A 421 -6.35 9.98 -4.35
N SER A 422 -6.92 9.77 -5.55
CA SER A 422 -7.13 8.45 -6.12
C SER A 422 -6.11 8.16 -7.22
N VAL A 423 -5.14 7.31 -6.90
CA VAL A 423 -4.19 6.75 -7.87
C VAL A 423 -4.92 5.86 -8.88
N TRP A 424 -5.92 5.10 -8.41
CA TRP A 424 -6.78 4.26 -9.25
C TRP A 424 -7.47 5.06 -10.36
N CYS A 425 -8.09 6.19 -10.00
CA CYS A 425 -8.81 7.02 -10.97
C CYS A 425 -7.82 7.76 -11.89
N LEU A 426 -6.74 8.32 -11.35
CA LEU A 426 -5.69 8.98 -12.12
C LEU A 426 -5.15 8.07 -13.22
N HIS A 427 -4.82 6.84 -12.87
CA HIS A 427 -4.23 5.88 -13.79
C HIS A 427 -5.21 5.31 -14.83
N ARG A 428 -6.49 5.73 -14.79
CA ARG A 428 -7.54 5.34 -15.73
C ARG A 428 -8.16 6.50 -16.48
N ARG A 429 -7.62 7.71 -16.33
CA ARG A 429 -8.11 8.91 -17.03
C ARG A 429 -7.87 8.81 -18.54
N PRO A 430 -8.93 8.86 -19.37
CA PRO A 430 -8.77 8.77 -20.82
C PRO A 430 -8.03 9.96 -21.45
N ASP A 431 -8.12 11.13 -20.84
CA ASP A 431 -7.42 12.34 -21.29
C ASP A 431 -5.89 12.28 -21.04
N ILE A 432 -5.42 11.39 -20.16
CA ILE A 432 -4.01 11.13 -19.88
C ILE A 432 -3.54 9.86 -20.60
N TRP A 433 -4.30 8.77 -20.50
CA TRP A 433 -3.89 7.43 -20.92
C TRP A 433 -4.48 6.99 -22.27
N GLY A 434 -5.30 7.85 -22.91
CA GLY A 434 -5.95 7.57 -24.19
C GLY A 434 -7.26 6.79 -24.03
N ALA A 435 -7.95 6.58 -25.16
CA ALA A 435 -9.24 5.89 -25.21
C ALA A 435 -9.17 4.42 -24.74
N ASP A 436 -7.97 3.83 -24.74
CA ASP A 436 -7.68 2.48 -24.28
C ASP A 436 -7.15 2.42 -22.83
N ALA A 437 -7.41 3.46 -22.03
CA ALA A 437 -6.99 3.55 -20.63
C ALA A 437 -7.45 2.34 -19.78
N GLU A 438 -8.58 1.73 -20.10
CA GLU A 438 -9.12 0.52 -19.47
C GLU A 438 -8.64 -0.79 -20.13
N ARG A 439 -7.56 -0.78 -20.92
CA ARG A 439 -6.98 -1.99 -21.52
C ARG A 439 -5.62 -2.29 -20.95
N PHE A 440 -5.31 -3.58 -20.79
CA PHE A 440 -3.97 -4.06 -20.51
C PHE A 440 -3.14 -4.02 -21.79
N ARG A 441 -2.19 -3.09 -21.88
CA ARG A 441 -1.34 -2.90 -23.06
C ARG A 441 0.10 -2.58 -22.62
N PRO A 442 0.93 -3.61 -22.38
CA PRO A 442 2.34 -3.41 -21.99
C PRO A 442 3.15 -2.56 -22.94
N GLU A 443 2.84 -2.60 -24.24
CA GLU A 443 3.48 -1.82 -25.30
C GLU A 443 3.33 -0.30 -25.10
N ARG A 444 2.34 0.13 -24.33
CA ARG A 444 2.14 1.53 -23.96
C ARG A 444 3.44 2.16 -23.40
N TRP A 445 4.22 1.41 -22.66
CA TRP A 445 5.43 1.88 -21.98
C TRP A 445 6.65 2.00 -22.91
N GLU A 446 6.57 1.50 -24.14
CA GLU A 446 7.52 1.75 -25.22
C GLU A 446 7.15 3.01 -26.02
N GLU A 447 5.85 3.26 -26.17
CA GLU A 447 5.30 4.34 -26.99
C GLU A 447 5.13 5.65 -26.21
N TYR A 448 4.87 5.56 -24.89
CA TYR A 448 4.53 6.71 -24.04
C TYR A 448 5.31 6.72 -22.74
N ASN A 449 5.99 7.84 -22.50
CA ASN A 449 6.64 8.10 -21.22
C ASN A 449 5.83 9.16 -20.47
N PRO A 450 4.97 8.76 -19.51
CA PRO A 450 4.08 9.68 -18.82
C PRO A 450 4.87 10.71 -18.00
N PRO A 451 4.38 11.97 -17.89
CA PRO A 451 4.85 12.92 -16.91
C PRO A 451 4.84 12.30 -15.49
N ALA A 452 5.77 12.76 -14.64
CA ALA A 452 6.00 12.14 -13.33
C ALA A 452 4.76 12.09 -12.41
N TRP A 453 3.81 13.02 -12.57
CA TRP A 453 2.61 13.09 -11.74
C TRP A 453 1.39 12.41 -12.35
N ASP A 454 1.47 11.96 -13.59
CA ASP A 454 0.43 11.16 -14.24
C ASP A 454 0.52 9.68 -13.85
N PHE A 455 1.72 9.24 -13.40
CA PHE A 455 1.96 7.86 -12.95
C PHE A 455 2.66 7.86 -11.59
N VAL A 456 1.91 7.60 -10.52
CA VAL A 456 2.36 7.72 -9.13
C VAL A 456 2.12 6.45 -8.28
N PRO A 457 2.45 5.24 -8.78
CA PRO A 457 2.18 4.00 -8.05
C PRO A 457 3.03 3.88 -6.77
N PHE A 458 4.15 4.58 -6.69
CA PHE A 458 5.05 4.63 -5.55
C PHE A 458 4.96 5.94 -4.76
N ASN A 459 3.84 6.66 -4.93
CA ASN A 459 3.71 8.02 -4.39
C ASN A 459 4.73 8.99 -4.99
N GLY A 460 4.85 10.20 -4.41
CA GLY A 460 5.77 11.22 -4.87
C GLY A 460 6.28 12.12 -3.73
N GLY A 461 7.20 13.01 -4.07
CA GLY A 461 7.75 13.99 -3.15
C GLY A 461 8.53 13.38 -1.97
N PRO A 462 8.64 14.11 -0.84
CA PRO A 462 9.39 13.64 0.32
C PRO A 462 8.94 12.30 0.90
N ARG A 463 7.67 11.91 0.73
CA ARG A 463 7.10 10.62 1.18
C ARG A 463 7.00 9.57 0.07
N ALA A 464 7.75 9.68 -1.02
CA ALA A 464 7.88 8.63 -2.02
C ALA A 464 8.37 7.32 -1.39
N CYS A 465 7.96 6.19 -1.96
CA CYS A 465 8.31 4.86 -1.47
C CYS A 465 9.82 4.69 -1.35
N LEU A 466 10.30 4.24 -0.18
CA LEU A 466 11.72 3.94 0.05
C LEU A 466 12.16 2.66 -0.64
N GLY A 467 11.27 1.66 -0.67
CA GLY A 467 11.52 0.33 -1.22
C GLY A 467 11.22 0.19 -2.71
N GLN A 468 10.99 1.28 -3.46
CA GLN A 468 10.59 1.22 -4.87
C GLN A 468 11.52 0.35 -5.72
N GLN A 469 12.84 0.59 -5.63
CA GLN A 469 13.83 -0.19 -6.41
C GLN A 469 13.85 -1.65 -6.00
N PHE A 470 13.81 -1.94 -4.69
CA PHE A 470 13.76 -3.30 -4.17
C PHE A 470 12.51 -4.04 -4.66
N ALA A 471 11.33 -3.41 -4.60
CA ALA A 471 10.07 -4.01 -5.05
C ALA A 471 10.09 -4.30 -6.56
N ILE A 472 10.55 -3.34 -7.38
CA ILE A 472 10.67 -3.54 -8.83
C ILE A 472 11.61 -4.72 -9.15
N ILE A 473 12.77 -4.81 -8.49
CA ILE A 473 13.73 -5.89 -8.68
C ILE A 473 13.12 -7.23 -8.30
N LEU A 474 12.56 -7.32 -7.09
CA LEU A 474 11.96 -8.54 -6.58
C LEU A 474 10.85 -9.04 -7.51
N ILE A 475 9.91 -8.16 -7.88
CA ILE A 475 8.78 -8.55 -8.74
C ILE A 475 9.27 -8.95 -10.14
N SER A 476 10.16 -8.15 -10.75
CA SER A 476 10.69 -8.45 -12.09
C SER A 476 11.40 -9.79 -12.13
N GLN A 477 12.24 -10.07 -11.13
CA GLN A 477 12.97 -11.34 -11.04
C GLN A 477 12.02 -12.52 -10.82
N GLN A 478 10.99 -12.37 -9.94
CA GLN A 478 10.01 -13.43 -9.71
C GLN A 478 9.18 -13.73 -10.97
N VAL A 479 8.73 -12.68 -11.67
CA VAL A 479 7.99 -12.84 -12.93
C VAL A 479 8.89 -13.49 -13.99
N PHE A 480 10.14 -13.02 -14.13
CA PHE A 480 11.11 -13.59 -15.06
C PHE A 480 11.29 -15.10 -14.84
N ARG A 481 11.54 -15.53 -13.59
CA ARG A 481 11.74 -16.96 -13.28
C ARG A 481 10.48 -17.80 -13.47
N LEU A 482 9.31 -17.28 -13.11
CA LEU A 482 8.05 -17.98 -13.36
C LEU A 482 7.78 -18.12 -14.86
N VAL A 483 7.99 -17.08 -15.66
CA VAL A 483 7.82 -17.11 -17.12
C VAL A 483 8.85 -18.06 -17.76
N GLN A 484 10.09 -18.09 -17.28
CA GLN A 484 11.10 -19.05 -17.71
C GLN A 484 10.63 -20.50 -17.48
N HIS A 485 10.05 -20.78 -16.30
CA HIS A 485 9.62 -22.11 -15.87
C HIS A 485 8.32 -22.58 -16.54
N LEU A 486 7.41 -21.67 -16.89
CA LEU A 486 6.09 -21.97 -17.44
C LEU A 486 6.04 -21.79 -18.96
N ASP A 487 5.41 -22.74 -19.66
CA ASP A 487 5.10 -22.66 -21.09
C ASP A 487 3.83 -21.83 -21.35
N SER A 488 2.79 -22.07 -20.55
CA SER A 488 1.55 -21.31 -20.63
C SER A 488 0.93 -21.05 -19.26
N VAL A 489 0.19 -19.95 -19.20
CA VAL A 489 -0.66 -19.55 -18.08
C VAL A 489 -2.02 -19.14 -18.65
N GLU A 490 -3.08 -19.69 -18.09
CA GLU A 490 -4.46 -19.40 -18.50
C GLU A 490 -5.32 -19.10 -17.28
N SER A 491 -6.19 -18.11 -17.41
CA SER A 491 -7.19 -17.83 -16.37
C SER A 491 -8.19 -18.99 -16.28
N ALA A 492 -8.41 -19.45 -15.05
CA ALA A 492 -9.43 -20.44 -14.72
C ALA A 492 -10.45 -19.87 -13.72
N GLN A 493 -10.60 -18.55 -13.68
CA GLN A 493 -11.50 -17.87 -12.78
C GLN A 493 -12.95 -18.32 -13.02
N PRO A 494 -13.68 -18.79 -11.99
CA PRO A 494 -15.07 -19.16 -12.14
C PRO A 494 -15.97 -17.92 -12.33
N GLY A 495 -17.10 -18.12 -13.04
CA GLY A 495 -18.08 -17.08 -13.27
C GLY A 495 -17.79 -16.22 -14.51
N PRO A 496 -18.54 -15.12 -14.70
CA PRO A 496 -18.35 -14.22 -15.84
C PRO A 496 -16.98 -13.56 -15.79
N ASP A 497 -16.37 -13.36 -16.94
CA ASP A 497 -15.13 -12.58 -17.04
C ASP A 497 -15.40 -11.11 -16.71
N MET A 498 -14.87 -10.67 -15.59
CA MET A 498 -15.00 -9.29 -15.11
C MET A 498 -13.97 -8.35 -15.75
N GLY A 499 -13.17 -8.83 -16.71
CA GLY A 499 -12.16 -8.03 -17.40
C GLY A 499 -11.19 -7.35 -16.43
N LEU A 500 -11.09 -6.02 -16.49
CA LEU A 500 -10.22 -5.22 -15.62
C LEU A 500 -10.93 -4.68 -14.35
N ASN A 501 -12.16 -5.13 -14.08
CA ASN A 501 -12.93 -4.75 -12.91
C ASN A 501 -13.32 -5.97 -12.03
N PRO A 502 -12.35 -6.85 -11.66
CA PRO A 502 -12.64 -7.94 -10.75
C PRO A 502 -13.04 -7.40 -9.37
N PRO A 503 -13.74 -8.19 -8.55
CA PRO A 503 -13.93 -7.85 -7.15
C PRO A 503 -12.58 -7.75 -6.42
N LEU A 504 -12.34 -6.61 -5.77
CA LEU A 504 -11.08 -6.32 -5.08
C LEU A 504 -11.34 -6.07 -3.60
N ARG A 505 -10.67 -6.84 -2.74
CA ARG A 505 -10.66 -6.59 -1.31
C ARG A 505 -9.68 -5.46 -1.01
N GLN A 506 -10.19 -4.42 -0.39
CA GLN A 506 -9.36 -3.32 0.08
C GLN A 506 -9.18 -3.40 1.58
N THR A 507 -7.94 -3.48 2.00
CA THR A 507 -7.48 -3.30 3.37
C THR A 507 -6.62 -2.04 3.43
N LEU A 508 -5.44 -2.07 4.04
CA LEU A 508 -4.46 -1.00 3.87
C LEU A 508 -3.86 -1.01 2.46
N THR A 509 -3.87 -2.19 1.83
CA THR A 509 -3.51 -2.44 0.44
C THR A 509 -4.66 -3.14 -0.27
N MET A 510 -4.57 -3.32 -1.57
CA MET A 510 -5.59 -3.94 -2.40
C MET A 510 -5.16 -5.33 -2.86
N CYS A 511 -6.08 -6.30 -2.86
CA CYS A 511 -5.86 -7.62 -3.45
C CYS A 511 -7.15 -8.14 -4.10
N HIS A 512 -7.06 -9.23 -4.88
CA HIS A 512 -8.22 -9.86 -5.50
C HIS A 512 -9.09 -10.55 -4.44
N GLU A 513 -10.38 -10.24 -4.37
CA GLU A 513 -11.29 -10.76 -3.33
C GLU A 513 -11.43 -12.29 -3.42
N ASN A 514 -11.54 -12.81 -4.64
CA ASN A 514 -11.76 -14.24 -4.91
C ASN A 514 -10.47 -14.98 -5.30
N GLY A 515 -9.30 -14.38 -4.99
CA GLY A 515 -8.02 -14.90 -5.46
C GLY A 515 -7.86 -14.81 -6.98
N VAL A 516 -6.83 -15.46 -7.50
CA VAL A 516 -6.55 -15.53 -8.95
C VAL A 516 -6.34 -16.99 -9.35
N GLN A 517 -7.40 -17.60 -9.88
CA GLN A 517 -7.42 -18.97 -10.32
C GLN A 517 -6.75 -19.12 -11.69
N LEU A 518 -5.71 -19.94 -11.74
CA LEU A 518 -4.91 -20.18 -12.94
C LEU A 518 -4.82 -21.66 -13.27
N ARG A 519 -4.62 -21.96 -14.54
CA ARG A 519 -4.13 -23.23 -15.07
C ARG A 519 -2.78 -23.00 -15.72
N ILE A 520 -1.82 -23.83 -15.43
CA ILE A 520 -0.45 -23.71 -15.94
C ILE A 520 -0.02 -24.96 -16.69
N LYS A 521 0.98 -24.77 -17.55
CA LYS A 521 1.77 -25.83 -18.17
C LYS A 521 3.25 -25.46 -18.04
N ARG A 522 4.07 -26.41 -17.61
CA ARG A 522 5.52 -26.20 -17.47
C ARG A 522 6.23 -26.26 -18.81
N SER A 523 7.31 -25.52 -18.94
CA SER A 523 8.24 -25.67 -20.06
C SER A 523 8.83 -27.09 -20.04
N LYS A 524 8.91 -27.71 -21.19
CA LYS A 524 9.72 -28.94 -21.34
C LYS A 524 11.17 -28.53 -21.16
N GLY A 525 11.86 -29.11 -20.17
CA GLY A 525 13.27 -28.88 -19.91
C GLY A 525 14.16 -29.28 -21.06
#